data_17e4e72735b966bab3209ab570a047fc
#
_entry.id   17e4e72735b966bab3209ab570a047fc
#
_cell.length_a   1.000
_cell.length_b   1.000
_cell.length_c   1.000
_cell.angle_alpha   90.00
_cell.angle_beta   90.00
_cell.angle_gamma   90.00
#
_symmetry.space_group_name_H-M   'P 1'
#
loop_
_entity.id
_entity.type
_entity.pdbx_description
1 polymer ?
#
loop_
_entity_poly.entity_id
_entity_poly.type
_entity_poly.pdbx_seq_one_letter_code
_entity_poly.pdbx_strand_id
1 'polypeptide(L)'
;MSSKVTDLKEKFKLALTSTAKVIANDFTLNNKNYQNKKSKDSSAIEFEDLKNPSDFIRLRAETDSDALKKKFSNDLIFKKNLPTNPSSRLLYNIAEKIRYESLGGKMLKGIKKNFNENYTQVINRKRKDQLKTKEDVPVTEAFELY
;
A
#
# COMPACT_ATOMS: atom_id res chain seq x y z
N MET A 1 -10.98 -26.50 -14.01
CA MET A 1 -10.34 -25.16 -14.05
C MET A 1 -10.22 -24.49 -12.68
N SER A 2 -11.10 -24.74 -11.72
CA SER A 2 -11.08 -24.16 -10.36
C SER A 2 -9.79 -24.43 -9.57
N SER A 3 -9.27 -25.65 -9.59
CA SER A 3 -8.11 -26.09 -8.78
C SER A 3 -6.81 -25.33 -9.12
N LYS A 4 -6.52 -25.05 -10.39
CA LYS A 4 -5.29 -24.33 -10.82
C LYS A 4 -5.32 -22.84 -10.41
N VAL A 5 -6.48 -22.21 -10.44
CA VAL A 5 -6.63 -20.79 -10.03
C VAL A 5 -6.46 -20.65 -8.51
N THR A 6 -7.00 -21.60 -7.75
CA THR A 6 -6.83 -21.65 -6.28
C THR A 6 -5.35 -21.84 -5.92
N ASP A 7 -4.63 -22.73 -6.60
CA ASP A 7 -3.19 -22.96 -6.38
C ASP A 7 -2.33 -21.71 -6.67
N LEU A 8 -2.65 -20.96 -7.74
CA LEU A 8 -1.96 -19.71 -8.06
C LEU A 8 -2.20 -18.61 -7.01
N LYS A 9 -3.42 -18.48 -6.51
CA LYS A 9 -3.73 -17.53 -5.43
C LYS A 9 -2.99 -17.87 -4.13
N GLU A 10 -2.92 -19.14 -3.77
CA GLU A 10 -2.18 -19.57 -2.59
C GLU A 10 -0.66 -19.35 -2.73
N LYS A 11 -0.09 -19.64 -3.88
CA LYS A 11 1.31 -19.34 -4.18
C LYS A 11 1.61 -17.85 -4.12
N PHE A 12 0.72 -17.03 -4.66
CA PHE A 12 0.85 -15.57 -4.59
C PHE A 12 0.80 -15.07 -3.15
N LYS A 13 -0.16 -15.55 -2.34
CA LYS A 13 -0.30 -15.23 -0.92
C LYS A 13 0.96 -15.60 -0.12
N LEU A 14 1.51 -16.78 -0.37
CA LEU A 14 2.76 -17.22 0.23
C LEU A 14 3.93 -16.31 -0.14
N ALA A 15 4.05 -15.96 -1.42
CA ALA A 15 5.10 -15.07 -1.91
C ALA A 15 5.00 -13.68 -1.27
N LEU A 16 3.81 -13.08 -1.20
CA LEU A 16 3.58 -11.80 -0.54
C LEU A 16 3.98 -11.83 0.94
N THR A 17 3.52 -12.85 1.67
CA THR A 17 3.82 -12.98 3.09
C THR A 17 5.32 -13.16 3.34
N SER A 18 5.99 -13.98 2.53
CA SER A 18 7.43 -14.20 2.64
C SER A 18 8.21 -12.91 2.35
N THR A 19 7.83 -12.18 1.31
CA THR A 19 8.44 -10.89 0.97
C THR A 19 8.24 -9.88 2.09
N ALA A 20 7.03 -9.77 2.63
CA ALA A 20 6.72 -8.85 3.74
C ALA A 20 7.53 -9.16 5.01
N LYS A 21 7.71 -10.45 5.35
CA LYS A 21 8.56 -10.87 6.47
C LYS A 21 10.00 -10.39 6.31
N VAL A 22 10.56 -10.56 5.12
CA VAL A 22 11.94 -10.15 4.83
C VAL A 22 12.08 -8.61 4.84
N ILE A 23 11.15 -7.90 4.21
CA ILE A 23 11.16 -6.43 4.17
C ILE A 23 11.04 -5.85 5.58
N ALA A 24 10.08 -6.31 6.38
CA ALA A 24 9.85 -5.83 7.74
C ALA A 24 10.94 -6.30 8.73
N ASN A 25 11.77 -7.26 8.34
CA ASN A 25 12.67 -7.99 9.23
C ASN A 25 11.92 -8.60 10.42
N ASP A 26 10.73 -9.13 10.17
CA ASP A 26 9.87 -9.73 11.19
C ASP A 26 9.28 -11.05 10.67
N PHE A 27 9.84 -12.15 11.13
CA PHE A 27 9.45 -13.50 10.74
C PHE A 27 8.22 -14.01 11.49
N THR A 28 7.72 -13.27 12.48
CA THR A 28 6.49 -13.62 13.22
C THR A 28 5.22 -13.21 12.48
N LEU A 29 5.34 -12.42 11.38
CA LEU A 29 4.22 -12.03 10.54
C LEU A 29 3.55 -13.26 9.94
N ASN A 30 2.28 -13.47 10.26
CA ASN A 30 1.46 -14.54 9.70
C ASN A 30 0.37 -13.95 8.80
N ASN A 31 -0.11 -14.74 7.85
CA ASN A 31 -1.22 -14.35 6.96
C ASN A 31 -2.45 -13.81 7.70
N LYS A 32 -2.71 -14.30 8.91
CA LYS A 32 -3.83 -13.85 9.78
C LYS A 32 -3.69 -12.38 10.22
N ASN A 33 -2.46 -11.86 10.33
CA ASN A 33 -2.23 -10.47 10.76
C ASN A 33 -2.52 -9.46 9.65
N TYR A 34 -2.47 -9.88 8.38
CA TYR A 34 -2.89 -9.05 7.24
C TYR A 34 -4.41 -9.03 7.05
N GLN A 35 -5.11 -10.11 7.46
CA GLN A 35 -6.57 -10.21 7.38
C GLN A 35 -7.29 -9.45 8.51
N ASN A 36 -6.68 -9.30 9.69
CA ASN A 36 -7.33 -8.74 10.87
C ASN A 36 -7.12 -7.24 11.08
N LYS A 37 -6.28 -6.57 10.28
CA LYS A 37 -6.18 -5.11 10.32
C LYS A 37 -7.25 -4.48 9.43
N LYS A 38 -8.50 -4.56 9.85
CA LYS A 38 -9.54 -3.59 9.46
C LYS A 38 -9.18 -2.23 10.10
N SER A 39 -8.18 -1.53 9.56
CA SER A 39 -8.15 -0.08 9.73
C SER A 39 -9.35 0.45 8.95
N LYS A 40 -10.15 1.31 9.58
CA LYS A 40 -11.40 1.86 9.01
C LYS A 40 -11.22 2.60 7.68
N ASP A 41 -9.99 2.82 7.23
CA ASP A 41 -9.62 3.60 6.04
C ASP A 41 -8.93 2.82 4.92
N SER A 42 -8.62 1.53 5.12
CA SER A 42 -8.09 0.72 4.02
C SER A 42 -9.20 -0.17 3.47
N SER A 43 -9.51 -0.03 2.20
CA SER A 43 -10.26 -1.00 1.43
C SER A 43 -9.42 -2.28 1.32
N ALA A 44 -9.30 -3.02 2.44
CA ALA A 44 -8.57 -4.27 2.47
C ALA A 44 -9.20 -5.21 1.47
N ILE A 45 -8.49 -5.45 0.35
CA ILE A 45 -8.89 -6.48 -0.59
C ILE A 45 -8.65 -7.80 0.11
N GLU A 46 -9.72 -8.55 0.30
CA GLU A 46 -9.59 -9.93 0.72
C GLU A 46 -8.99 -10.74 -0.43
N PHE A 47 -8.13 -11.70 -0.13
CA PHE A 47 -7.53 -12.57 -1.15
C PHE A 47 -8.58 -13.30 -2.01
N GLU A 48 -9.80 -13.42 -1.51
CA GLU A 48 -10.93 -14.01 -2.20
C GLU A 48 -11.45 -13.13 -3.34
N ASP A 49 -11.26 -11.80 -3.24
CA ASP A 49 -11.73 -10.82 -4.22
C ASP A 49 -10.77 -10.56 -5.39
N LEU A 50 -9.65 -11.28 -5.46
CA LEU A 50 -8.67 -11.16 -6.54
C LEU A 50 -9.26 -11.71 -7.85
N LYS A 51 -9.89 -10.83 -8.64
CA LYS A 51 -10.51 -11.15 -9.92
C LYS A 51 -9.72 -10.63 -11.10
N ASN A 52 -9.11 -9.45 -10.95
CA ASN A 52 -8.46 -8.74 -12.02
C ASN A 52 -6.93 -8.61 -11.79
N PRO A 53 -6.11 -8.53 -12.84
CA PRO A 53 -4.67 -8.29 -12.69
C PRO A 53 -4.33 -7.05 -11.85
N SER A 54 -5.16 -6.01 -11.92
CA SER A 54 -4.98 -4.79 -11.13
C SER A 54 -5.14 -4.99 -9.62
N ASP A 55 -5.93 -5.99 -9.19
CA ASP A 55 -6.09 -6.31 -7.77
C ASP A 55 -4.80 -6.91 -7.20
N PHE A 56 -4.12 -7.75 -8.00
CA PHE A 56 -2.81 -8.31 -7.63
C PHE A 56 -1.74 -7.22 -7.48
N ILE A 57 -1.69 -6.26 -8.42
CA ILE A 57 -0.74 -5.15 -8.37
C ILE A 57 -1.00 -4.29 -7.15
N ARG A 58 -2.26 -3.94 -6.87
CA ARG A 58 -2.66 -3.16 -5.70
C ARG A 58 -2.28 -3.89 -4.40
N LEU A 59 -2.68 -5.14 -4.25
CA LEU A 59 -2.41 -5.92 -3.04
C LEU A 59 -0.91 -6.07 -2.77
N ARG A 60 -0.11 -6.24 -3.83
CA ARG A 60 1.33 -6.30 -3.71
C ARG A 60 1.92 -5.00 -3.21
N ALA A 61 1.51 -3.86 -3.80
CA ALA A 61 1.98 -2.56 -3.37
C ALA A 61 1.55 -2.23 -1.93
N GLU A 62 0.31 -2.53 -1.54
CA GLU A 62 -0.18 -2.35 -0.18
C GLU A 62 0.61 -3.20 0.83
N THR A 63 0.89 -4.46 0.49
CA THR A 63 1.69 -5.36 1.34
C THR A 63 3.12 -4.86 1.51
N ASP A 64 3.75 -4.42 0.42
CA ASP A 64 5.09 -3.83 0.44
C ASP A 64 5.10 -2.55 1.29
N SER A 65 4.11 -1.68 1.15
CA SER A 65 3.94 -0.44 1.92
C SER A 65 3.80 -0.71 3.41
N ASP A 66 2.96 -1.66 3.81
CA ASP A 66 2.77 -2.06 5.22
C ASP A 66 4.06 -2.63 5.83
N ALA A 67 4.79 -3.46 5.09
CA ALA A 67 6.05 -4.00 5.53
C ALA A 67 7.12 -2.91 5.73
N LEU A 68 7.17 -1.92 4.81
CA LEU A 68 8.07 -0.78 4.92
C LEU A 68 7.69 0.15 6.07
N LYS A 69 6.40 0.39 6.28
CA LYS A 69 5.92 1.13 7.46
C LYS A 69 6.43 0.46 8.73
N LYS A 70 6.29 -0.86 8.85
CA LYS A 70 6.77 -1.60 10.01
C LYS A 70 8.28 -1.48 10.20
N LYS A 71 9.04 -1.44 9.10
CA LYS A 71 10.50 -1.33 9.13
C LYS A 71 11.00 0.07 9.48
N PHE A 72 10.39 1.11 8.93
CA PHE A 72 10.94 2.46 8.92
C PHE A 72 10.17 3.46 9.79
N SER A 73 8.95 3.15 10.23
CA SER A 73 8.18 4.03 11.09
C SER A 73 8.35 3.67 12.56
N ASN A 74 8.39 4.72 13.40
CA ASN A 74 8.36 4.59 14.84
C ASN A 74 7.06 5.17 15.36
N ASP A 75 6.17 4.31 15.86
CA ASP A 75 4.83 4.70 16.31
C ASP A 75 4.84 5.73 17.45
N LEU A 76 5.84 5.69 18.34
CA LEU A 76 5.95 6.65 19.44
C LEU A 76 6.31 8.05 18.91
N ILE A 77 7.30 8.12 18.01
CA ILE A 77 7.71 9.38 17.39
C ILE A 77 6.57 9.92 16.53
N PHE A 78 5.94 9.06 15.74
CA PHE A 78 4.82 9.43 14.88
C PHE A 78 3.67 10.05 15.68
N LYS A 79 3.22 9.38 16.75
CA LYS A 79 2.13 9.87 17.62
C LYS A 79 2.49 11.15 18.35
N LYS A 80 3.73 11.29 18.82
CA LYS A 80 4.21 12.50 19.51
C LYS A 80 4.13 13.75 18.62
N ASN A 81 4.40 13.58 17.31
CA ASN A 81 4.43 14.68 16.35
C ASN A 81 3.14 14.80 15.53
N LEU A 82 2.12 14.03 15.85
CA LEU A 82 0.85 14.05 15.12
C LEU A 82 0.14 15.38 15.28
N PRO A 83 -0.16 16.12 14.19
CA PRO A 83 -0.88 17.39 14.26
C PRO A 83 -2.27 17.24 14.87
N THR A 84 -2.76 18.27 15.56
CA THR A 84 -4.11 18.31 16.13
C THR A 84 -5.18 18.58 15.06
N ASN A 85 -4.85 19.42 14.07
CA ASN A 85 -5.75 19.77 12.98
C ASN A 85 -5.99 18.56 12.04
N PRO A 86 -7.23 18.20 11.70
CA PRO A 86 -7.54 17.05 10.85
C PRO A 86 -6.90 17.09 9.47
N SER A 87 -6.90 18.24 8.79
CA SER A 87 -6.30 18.39 7.47
C SER A 87 -4.78 18.22 7.51
N SER A 88 -4.13 18.83 8.51
CA SER A 88 -2.68 18.67 8.73
C SER A 88 -2.32 17.24 9.10
N ARG A 89 -3.17 16.56 9.86
CA ARG A 89 -3.01 15.14 10.20
C ARG A 89 -3.06 14.25 8.96
N LEU A 90 -3.97 14.54 8.04
CA LEU A 90 -4.06 13.80 6.78
C LEU A 90 -2.77 13.96 5.95
N LEU A 91 -2.31 15.19 5.78
CA LEU A 91 -1.03 15.47 5.07
C LEU A 91 0.17 14.82 5.76
N TYR A 92 0.21 14.82 7.10
CA TYR A 92 1.26 14.17 7.87
C TYR A 92 1.29 12.65 7.66
N ASN A 93 0.12 12.01 7.63
CA ASN A 93 0.00 10.58 7.31
C ASN A 93 0.52 10.26 5.90
N ILE A 94 0.16 11.09 4.91
CA ILE A 94 0.62 10.94 3.52
C ILE A 94 2.13 11.15 3.44
N ALA A 95 2.66 12.19 4.07
CA ALA A 95 4.11 12.46 4.10
C ALA A 95 4.91 11.29 4.70
N GLU A 96 4.41 10.70 5.79
CA GLU A 96 5.03 9.53 6.41
C GLU A 96 4.99 8.32 5.47
N LYS A 97 3.88 8.10 4.76
CA LYS A 97 3.77 7.06 3.74
C LYS A 97 4.79 7.26 2.63
N ILE A 98 4.86 8.44 2.04
CA ILE A 98 5.84 8.79 1.02
C ILE A 98 7.27 8.55 1.52
N ARG A 99 7.55 8.91 2.78
CA ARG A 99 8.88 8.74 3.39
C ARG A 99 9.30 7.28 3.41
N TYR A 100 8.49 6.38 3.99
CA TYR A 100 8.91 4.98 4.09
C TYR A 100 8.85 4.24 2.75
N GLU A 101 7.95 4.58 1.84
CA GLU A 101 7.90 4.02 0.49
C GLU A 101 9.11 4.46 -0.35
N SER A 102 9.52 5.73 -0.25
CA SER A 102 10.74 6.22 -0.91
C SER A 102 12.00 5.53 -0.40
N LEU A 103 12.11 5.31 0.91
CA LEU A 103 13.23 4.57 1.49
C LEU A 103 13.27 3.13 0.97
N GLY A 104 12.12 2.46 0.93
CA GLY A 104 12.00 1.11 0.39
C GLY A 104 12.33 1.02 -1.09
N GLY A 105 11.84 1.97 -1.88
CA GLY A 105 12.11 2.05 -3.31
C GLY A 105 13.59 2.30 -3.66
N LYS A 106 14.31 3.03 -2.80
CA LYS A 106 15.77 3.20 -2.92
C LYS A 106 16.53 1.92 -2.57
N MET A 107 16.03 1.17 -1.58
CA MET A 107 16.67 -0.05 -1.09
C MET A 107 16.46 -1.23 -2.04
N LEU A 108 15.25 -1.37 -2.60
CA LEU A 108 14.85 -2.51 -3.40
C LEU A 108 14.15 -2.08 -4.70
N LYS A 109 14.82 -2.28 -5.85
CA LYS A 109 14.29 -1.91 -7.18
C LYS A 109 12.93 -2.54 -7.49
N GLY A 110 12.67 -3.76 -7.01
CA GLY A 110 11.40 -4.46 -7.19
C GLY A 110 10.24 -3.75 -6.50
N ILE A 111 10.45 -3.22 -5.30
CA ILE A 111 9.45 -2.44 -4.57
C ILE A 111 9.12 -1.14 -5.31
N LYS A 112 10.15 -0.42 -5.78
CA LYS A 112 9.95 0.78 -6.59
C LYS A 112 9.08 0.51 -7.82
N LYS A 113 9.33 -0.62 -8.51
CA LYS A 113 8.53 -1.03 -9.66
C LYS A 113 7.07 -1.29 -9.27
N ASN A 114 6.83 -2.02 -8.16
CA ASN A 114 5.49 -2.31 -7.68
C ASN A 114 4.69 -1.04 -7.36
N PHE A 115 5.31 -0.07 -6.69
CA PHE A 115 4.68 1.22 -6.40
C PHE A 115 4.38 2.00 -7.68
N ASN A 116 5.33 2.10 -8.60
CA ASN A 116 5.10 2.79 -9.88
C ASN A 116 3.95 2.18 -10.67
N GLU A 117 3.86 0.85 -10.75
CA GLU A 117 2.76 0.15 -11.43
C GLU A 117 1.42 0.46 -10.74
N ASN A 118 1.37 0.41 -9.41
CA ASN A 118 0.15 0.69 -8.65
C ASN A 118 -0.29 2.15 -8.80
N TYR A 119 0.60 3.12 -8.60
CA TYR A 119 0.27 4.54 -8.75
C TYR A 119 -0.14 4.89 -10.18
N THR A 120 0.51 4.31 -11.19
CA THR A 120 0.09 4.47 -12.59
C THR A 120 -1.36 4.00 -12.80
N GLN A 121 -1.74 2.87 -12.22
CA GLN A 121 -3.11 2.38 -12.32
C GLN A 121 -4.11 3.29 -11.59
N VAL A 122 -3.77 3.78 -10.41
CA VAL A 122 -4.61 4.72 -9.65
C VAL A 122 -4.85 5.99 -10.44
N ILE A 123 -3.78 6.59 -10.99
CA ILE A 123 -3.87 7.81 -11.80
C ILE A 123 -4.71 7.58 -13.06
N ASN A 124 -4.49 6.46 -13.76
CA ASN A 124 -5.22 6.17 -14.99
C ASN A 124 -6.72 5.95 -14.77
N ARG A 125 -7.11 5.34 -13.64
CA ARG A 125 -8.53 5.21 -13.27
C ARG A 125 -9.16 6.57 -13.04
N LYS A 126 -8.52 7.43 -12.22
CA LYS A 126 -9.05 8.74 -11.85
C LYS A 126 -9.13 9.70 -13.03
N ARG A 127 -8.13 9.71 -13.93
CA ARG A 127 -8.14 10.56 -15.12
C ARG A 127 -9.33 10.30 -16.04
N LYS A 128 -9.83 9.08 -16.09
CA LYS A 128 -10.98 8.74 -16.95
C LYS A 128 -12.31 9.22 -16.38
N ASP A 129 -12.45 9.22 -15.07
CA ASP A 129 -13.77 9.34 -14.43
C ASP A 129 -14.01 10.70 -13.75
N GLN A 130 -12.98 11.38 -13.25
CA GLN A 130 -13.17 12.47 -12.28
C GLN A 130 -12.36 13.75 -12.53
N LEU A 131 -11.26 13.71 -13.30
CA LEU A 131 -10.38 14.85 -13.44
C LEU A 131 -10.56 15.53 -14.80
N LYS A 132 -11.39 16.56 -14.86
CA LYS A 132 -11.58 17.38 -16.06
C LYS A 132 -10.75 18.66 -16.01
N THR A 133 -10.58 19.23 -14.82
CA THR A 133 -9.84 20.46 -14.60
C THR A 133 -8.81 20.29 -13.48
N LYS A 134 -7.90 21.26 -13.35
CA LYS A 134 -6.86 21.29 -12.31
C LYS A 134 -7.47 21.42 -10.91
N GLU A 135 -8.61 22.10 -10.82
CA GLU A 135 -9.34 22.35 -9.58
C GLU A 135 -10.04 21.10 -9.04
N ASP A 136 -10.25 20.09 -9.87
CA ASP A 136 -10.90 18.83 -9.48
C ASP A 136 -9.97 17.92 -8.65
N VAL A 137 -8.66 18.24 -8.55
CA VAL A 137 -7.69 17.44 -7.80
C VAL A 137 -7.62 17.91 -6.35
N PRO A 138 -8.02 17.09 -5.37
CA PRO A 138 -7.80 17.41 -3.96
C PRO A 138 -6.32 17.63 -3.65
N VAL A 139 -5.99 18.65 -2.87
CA VAL A 139 -4.60 18.99 -2.49
C VAL A 139 -3.86 17.79 -1.91
N THR A 140 -4.54 16.99 -1.08
CA THR A 140 -3.98 15.78 -0.47
C THR A 140 -3.62 14.72 -1.48
N GLU A 141 -4.42 14.56 -2.51
CA GLU A 141 -4.17 13.63 -3.59
C GLU A 141 -3.04 14.10 -4.51
N ALA A 142 -3.04 15.39 -4.86
CA ALA A 142 -1.94 15.99 -5.60
C ALA A 142 -0.61 15.78 -4.85
N PHE A 143 -0.62 15.96 -3.53
CA PHE A 143 0.56 15.78 -2.69
C PHE A 143 1.04 14.32 -2.63
N GLU A 144 0.14 13.34 -2.65
CA GLU A 144 0.49 11.91 -2.63
C GLU A 144 1.06 11.44 -3.98
N LEU A 145 0.52 11.96 -5.10
CA LEU A 145 0.82 11.47 -6.45
C LEU A 145 1.93 12.23 -7.16
N TYR A 146 2.31 13.41 -6.69
CA TYR A 146 3.35 14.25 -7.26
C TYR A 146 4.71 13.97 -6.63
#